data_5c1d3b2b26e2f8190d13c9e597415cbd
#
_entry.id   5c1d3b2b26e2f8190d13c9e597415cbd
#
_cell.length_a   1.000
_cell.length_b   1.000
_cell.length_c   1.000
_cell.angle_alpha   90.00
_cell.angle_beta   90.00
_cell.angle_gamma   90.00
#
_symmetry.space_group_name_H-M   'P 1'
#
loop_
_entity.id
_entity.type
_entity.pdbx_description
1 polymer ?
#
loop_
_entity_poly.entity_id
_entity_poly.type
_entity_poly.pdbx_seq_one_letter_code
_entity_poly.pdbx_strand_id
1 'polypeptide(L)'
;MYLKVIILVLTLLYMLFLKLQYKQIGTIGYDKARKNLAIFSTLLLILQSGLRHVGVGPDTYQYMLSFHEHTLWTWQQILHNFIDVYQAGEGKDAGYYLLVKLFSEFSTDYQVFLVFVGIVVFVPLGRFVYKNTERLEDIWVALLLYQTLFYSFFSVTGIRQAIATGFCFLSVECIKAVSYTHLTLPTTSRV
;
A
#
# COMPACT_ATOMS: atom_id res chain seq x y z
N MET A 1 13.10 11.01 11.47
CA MET A 1 12.02 11.48 12.37
C MET A 1 11.29 12.70 11.80
N TYR A 2 12.00 13.75 11.40
CA TYR A 2 11.40 15.02 10.92
C TYR A 2 10.46 14.87 9.73
N LEU A 3 10.79 14.03 8.73
CA LEU A 3 9.96 13.88 7.52
C LEU A 3 8.53 13.39 7.83
N LYS A 4 8.38 12.46 8.81
CA LYS A 4 7.04 12.02 9.24
C LYS A 4 6.21 13.16 9.80
N VAL A 5 6.82 14.01 10.65
CA VAL A 5 6.17 15.16 11.24
C VAL A 5 5.77 16.18 10.16
N ILE A 6 6.67 16.45 9.21
CA ILE A 6 6.38 17.35 8.08
C ILE A 6 5.18 16.85 7.28
N ILE A 7 5.11 15.56 6.94
CA ILE A 7 3.99 14.98 6.20
C ILE A 7 2.69 15.10 7.00
N LEU A 8 2.71 14.81 8.30
CA LEU A 8 1.53 14.95 9.16
C LEU A 8 1.06 16.41 9.26
N VAL A 9 1.97 17.35 9.36
CA VAL A 9 1.64 18.79 9.39
C VAL A 9 1.08 19.24 8.04
N LEU A 10 1.71 18.89 6.93
CA LEU A 10 1.23 19.26 5.58
C LEU A 10 -0.17 18.68 5.31
N THR A 11 -0.42 17.44 5.66
CA THR A 11 -1.74 16.81 5.49
C THR A 11 -2.78 17.41 6.43
N LEU A 12 -2.40 17.79 7.66
CA LEU A 12 -3.27 18.51 8.59
C LEU A 12 -3.67 19.87 8.03
N LEU A 13 -2.71 20.67 7.58
CA LEU A 13 -2.98 21.99 6.99
C LEU A 13 -3.88 21.87 5.75
N TYR A 14 -3.63 20.89 4.90
CA TYR A 14 -4.47 20.65 3.73
C TYR A 14 -5.88 20.21 4.13
N MET A 15 -6.02 19.33 5.11
CA MET A 15 -7.33 18.93 5.67
C MET A 15 -8.10 20.13 6.22
N LEU A 16 -7.44 21.00 7.02
CA LEU A 16 -8.06 22.21 7.56
C LEU A 16 -8.49 23.18 6.45
N PHE A 17 -7.66 23.37 5.43
CA PHE A 17 -8.02 24.17 4.26
C PHE A 17 -9.27 23.64 3.56
N LEU A 18 -9.33 22.34 3.29
CA LEU A 18 -10.50 21.70 2.67
C LEU A 18 -11.74 21.81 3.55
N LYS A 19 -11.59 21.68 4.88
CA LYS A 19 -12.70 21.81 5.83
C LYS A 19 -13.29 23.23 5.87
N LEU A 20 -12.46 24.26 5.72
CA LEU A 20 -12.92 25.65 5.63
C LEU A 20 -13.70 25.89 4.34
N GLN A 21 -13.29 25.27 3.23
CA GLN A 21 -13.91 25.44 1.92
C GLN A 21 -15.20 24.62 1.77
N TYR A 22 -15.23 23.40 2.31
CA TYR A 22 -16.33 22.43 2.14
C TYR A 22 -16.91 22.06 3.51
N LYS A 23 -17.94 22.78 3.94
CA LYS A 23 -18.51 22.66 5.31
C LYS A 23 -19.59 21.57 5.44
N GLN A 24 -20.28 21.23 4.35
CA GLN A 24 -21.44 20.33 4.40
C GLN A 24 -21.07 18.91 4.01
N ILE A 25 -21.13 18.00 4.98
CA ILE A 25 -20.96 16.55 4.79
C ILE A 25 -22.10 16.04 3.88
N GLY A 26 -21.77 15.08 3.00
CA GLY A 26 -22.76 14.47 2.09
C GLY A 26 -22.96 15.21 0.77
N THR A 27 -22.32 16.37 0.56
CA THR A 27 -22.33 17.05 -0.74
C THR A 27 -21.27 16.50 -1.68
N ILE A 28 -21.51 16.60 -2.99
CA ILE A 28 -20.54 16.18 -4.03
C ILE A 28 -19.20 16.91 -3.86
N GLY A 29 -19.23 18.19 -3.46
CA GLY A 29 -18.02 18.97 -3.20
C GLY A 29 -17.21 18.44 -2.02
N TYR A 30 -17.89 18.06 -0.94
CA TYR A 30 -17.23 17.47 0.25
C TYR A 30 -16.63 16.09 -0.05
N ASP A 31 -17.32 15.25 -0.82
CA ASP A 31 -16.79 13.95 -1.20
C ASP A 31 -15.56 14.07 -2.13
N LYS A 32 -15.58 15.05 -3.04
CA LYS A 32 -14.39 15.39 -3.86
C LYS A 32 -13.24 15.88 -2.99
N ALA A 33 -13.50 16.68 -1.95
CA ALA A 33 -12.48 17.12 -0.99
C ALA A 33 -11.87 15.94 -0.22
N ARG A 34 -12.69 15.00 0.26
CA ARG A 34 -12.23 13.75 0.89
C ARG A 34 -11.33 12.93 -0.04
N LYS A 35 -11.77 12.74 -1.28
CA LYS A 35 -11.00 12.02 -2.30
C LYS A 35 -9.65 12.70 -2.55
N ASN A 36 -9.62 14.02 -2.68
CA ASN A 36 -8.39 14.78 -2.88
C ASN A 36 -7.44 14.67 -1.69
N LEU A 37 -7.95 14.72 -0.44
CA LEU A 37 -7.15 14.52 0.76
C LEU A 37 -6.54 13.11 0.80
N ALA A 38 -7.33 12.09 0.50
CA ALA A 38 -6.86 10.69 0.45
C ALA A 38 -5.77 10.51 -0.62
N ILE A 39 -5.96 11.05 -1.83
CA ILE A 39 -4.95 10.99 -2.90
C ILE A 39 -3.67 11.73 -2.47
N PHE A 40 -3.78 12.94 -1.95
CA PHE A 40 -2.64 13.73 -1.50
C PHE A 40 -1.84 13.01 -0.41
N SER A 41 -2.53 12.46 0.60
CA SER A 41 -1.91 11.66 1.66
C SER A 41 -1.21 10.41 1.12
N THR A 42 -1.86 9.70 0.19
CA THR A 42 -1.31 8.52 -0.47
C THR A 42 -0.04 8.86 -1.25
N LEU A 43 -0.04 9.94 -2.03
CA LEU A 43 1.13 10.40 -2.78
C LEU A 43 2.30 10.74 -1.86
N LEU A 44 2.06 11.42 -0.75
CA LEU A 44 3.11 11.72 0.23
C LEU A 44 3.71 10.45 0.86
N LEU A 45 2.89 9.42 1.14
CA LEU A 45 3.37 8.13 1.63
C LEU A 45 4.21 7.40 0.57
N ILE A 46 3.79 7.40 -0.70
CA ILE A 46 4.54 6.82 -1.81
C ILE A 46 5.90 7.51 -1.95
N LEU A 47 5.92 8.84 -1.95
CA LEU A 47 7.17 9.62 -2.04
C LEU A 47 8.08 9.35 -0.84
N GLN A 48 7.53 9.35 0.37
CA GLN A 48 8.28 9.06 1.59
C GLN A 48 8.94 7.67 1.57
N SER A 49 8.20 6.66 1.13
CA SER A 49 8.70 5.28 1.06
C SER A 49 9.61 5.05 -0.14
N GLY A 50 9.21 5.58 -1.30
CA GLY A 50 9.91 5.38 -2.56
C GLY A 50 11.22 6.16 -2.66
N LEU A 51 11.31 7.36 -2.07
CA LEU A 51 12.52 8.19 -2.12
C LEU A 51 13.44 8.03 -0.90
N ARG A 52 13.19 7.03 -0.06
CA ARG A 52 14.03 6.78 1.11
C ARG A 52 15.44 6.32 0.69
N HIS A 53 16.44 6.77 1.43
CA HIS A 53 17.79 6.28 1.27
C HIS A 53 17.95 4.83 1.75
N VAL A 54 18.81 4.06 1.11
CA VAL A 54 19.05 2.63 1.40
C VAL A 54 19.48 2.38 2.85
N GLY A 55 20.13 3.35 3.50
CA GLY A 55 20.50 3.27 4.92
C GLY A 55 19.37 3.49 5.92
N VAL A 56 18.12 3.68 5.46
CA VAL A 56 16.96 3.87 6.34
C VAL A 56 16.32 2.53 6.65
N GLY A 57 16.50 2.06 7.88
CA GLY A 57 15.98 0.78 8.38
C GLY A 57 16.99 -0.36 8.29
N PRO A 58 16.95 -1.29 9.26
CA PRO A 58 17.95 -2.35 9.38
C PRO A 58 17.94 -3.31 8.17
N ASP A 59 16.78 -3.59 7.60
CA ASP A 59 16.63 -4.59 6.55
C ASP A 59 16.69 -4.02 5.13
N THR A 60 16.68 -2.68 4.96
CA THR A 60 16.62 -2.04 3.63
C THR A 60 17.84 -2.39 2.78
N TYR A 61 19.01 -2.48 3.39
CA TYR A 61 20.24 -2.87 2.70
C TYR A 61 20.18 -4.33 2.23
N GLN A 62 19.64 -5.24 3.05
CA GLN A 62 19.45 -6.63 2.67
C GLN A 62 18.45 -6.79 1.53
N TYR A 63 17.36 -6.02 1.54
CA TYR A 63 16.42 -5.99 0.42
C TYR A 63 17.05 -5.47 -0.88
N MET A 64 17.95 -4.48 -0.79
CA MET A 64 18.69 -4.00 -1.96
C MET A 64 19.62 -5.08 -2.52
N LEU A 65 20.39 -5.76 -1.67
CA LEU A 65 21.27 -6.85 -2.10
C LEU A 65 20.46 -7.98 -2.75
N SER A 66 19.38 -8.40 -2.07
CA SER A 66 18.45 -9.42 -2.58
C SER A 66 17.82 -9.01 -3.91
N PHE A 67 17.44 -7.75 -4.08
CA PHE A 67 16.93 -7.24 -5.35
C PHE A 67 17.94 -7.40 -6.46
N HIS A 68 19.19 -6.93 -6.27
CA HIS A 68 20.23 -7.05 -7.28
C HIS A 68 20.58 -8.50 -7.61
N GLU A 69 20.62 -9.37 -6.62
CA GLU A 69 20.86 -10.80 -6.84
C GLU A 69 19.76 -11.41 -7.71
N HIS A 70 18.47 -11.22 -7.36
CA HIS A 70 17.36 -11.88 -8.04
C HIS A 70 17.01 -11.24 -9.40
N THR A 71 17.45 -10.01 -9.67
CA THR A 71 17.38 -9.46 -11.04
C THR A 71 18.27 -10.23 -12.03
N LEU A 72 19.37 -10.83 -11.55
CA LEU A 72 20.29 -11.62 -12.37
C LEU A 72 19.83 -13.06 -12.59
N TRP A 73 18.88 -13.54 -11.78
CA TRP A 73 18.38 -14.89 -11.93
C TRP A 73 17.63 -15.07 -13.25
N THR A 74 17.78 -16.28 -13.83
CA THR A 74 16.98 -16.69 -15.00
C THR A 74 15.56 -17.05 -14.58
N TRP A 75 14.62 -17.02 -15.51
CA TRP A 75 13.25 -17.46 -15.27
C TRP A 75 13.18 -18.93 -14.80
N GLN A 76 14.09 -19.78 -15.27
CA GLN A 76 14.16 -21.17 -14.81
C GLN A 76 14.54 -21.26 -13.33
N GLN A 77 15.49 -20.47 -12.86
CA GLN A 77 15.87 -20.42 -11.44
C GLN A 77 14.73 -19.91 -10.56
N ILE A 78 14.00 -18.88 -10.99
CA ILE A 78 12.83 -18.36 -10.28
C ILE A 78 11.73 -19.41 -10.16
N LEU A 79 11.42 -20.11 -11.26
CA LEU A 79 10.39 -21.16 -11.26
C LEU A 79 10.84 -22.38 -10.43
N HIS A 80 12.11 -22.75 -10.48
CA HIS A 80 12.64 -23.84 -9.65
C HIS A 80 12.53 -23.48 -8.16
N ASN A 81 12.97 -22.29 -7.76
CA ASN A 81 12.80 -21.80 -6.38
C ASN A 81 11.33 -21.79 -5.95
N PHE A 82 10.39 -21.38 -6.84
CA PHE A 82 8.97 -21.41 -6.55
C PHE A 82 8.48 -22.83 -6.26
N ILE A 83 8.89 -23.81 -7.05
CA ILE A 83 8.54 -25.23 -6.86
C ILE A 83 9.16 -25.77 -5.57
N ASP A 84 10.42 -25.49 -5.29
CA ASP A 84 11.13 -25.96 -4.10
C ASP A 84 10.46 -25.43 -2.82
N VAL A 85 10.08 -24.15 -2.78
CA VAL A 85 9.40 -23.57 -1.62
C VAL A 85 8.03 -24.21 -1.37
N TYR A 86 7.22 -24.46 -2.42
CA TYR A 86 5.85 -24.92 -2.23
C TYR A 86 5.70 -26.46 -2.23
N GLN A 87 6.62 -27.21 -2.83
CA GLN A 87 6.56 -28.67 -2.87
C GLN A 87 7.52 -29.33 -1.87
N ALA A 88 8.76 -28.84 -1.77
CA ALA A 88 9.76 -29.43 -0.88
C ALA A 88 9.83 -28.73 0.48
N GLY A 89 9.24 -27.54 0.62
CA GLY A 89 9.36 -26.71 1.83
C GLY A 89 10.76 -26.11 2.01
N GLU A 90 11.57 -26.13 0.95
CA GLU A 90 12.93 -25.61 0.95
C GLU A 90 12.98 -24.20 0.36
N GLY A 91 13.71 -23.29 1.00
CA GLY A 91 13.81 -21.90 0.56
C GLY A 91 12.83 -20.97 1.24
N LYS A 92 12.77 -19.73 0.76
CA LYS A 92 11.92 -18.65 1.33
C LYS A 92 11.46 -17.69 0.23
N ASP A 93 10.35 -17.00 0.49
CA ASP A 93 9.97 -15.79 -0.23
C ASP A 93 9.78 -15.90 -1.75
N ALA A 94 9.40 -17.06 -2.26
CA ALA A 94 9.25 -17.32 -3.70
C ALA A 94 8.38 -16.26 -4.42
N GLY A 95 7.28 -15.79 -3.78
CA GLY A 95 6.43 -14.74 -4.33
C GLY A 95 7.12 -13.39 -4.45
N TYR A 96 8.00 -13.05 -3.48
CA TYR A 96 8.78 -11.81 -3.55
C TYR A 96 9.83 -11.87 -4.66
N TYR A 97 10.53 -12.98 -4.83
CA TYR A 97 11.52 -13.15 -5.91
C TYR A 97 10.87 -13.12 -7.29
N LEU A 98 9.69 -13.71 -7.42
CA LEU A 98 8.90 -13.62 -8.65
C LEU A 98 8.53 -12.16 -8.96
N LEU A 99 8.09 -11.39 -7.94
CA LEU A 99 7.77 -9.97 -8.10
C LEU A 99 9.00 -9.15 -8.52
N VAL A 100 10.15 -9.39 -7.88
CA VAL A 100 11.44 -8.75 -8.24
C VAL A 100 11.79 -9.06 -9.69
N LYS A 101 11.68 -10.33 -10.11
CA LYS A 101 11.99 -10.74 -11.48
C LYS A 101 11.06 -10.10 -12.51
N LEU A 102 9.75 -10.10 -12.25
CA LEU A 102 8.77 -9.42 -13.12
C LEU A 102 9.07 -7.92 -13.24
N PHE A 103 9.43 -7.27 -12.13
CA PHE A 103 9.79 -5.86 -12.14
C PHE A 103 11.10 -5.60 -12.89
N SER A 104 12.08 -6.50 -12.80
CA SER A 104 13.39 -6.35 -13.44
C SER A 104 13.33 -6.29 -14.97
N GLU A 105 12.24 -6.80 -15.58
CA GLU A 105 11.99 -6.64 -17.03
C GLU A 105 11.69 -5.19 -17.43
N PHE A 106 11.30 -4.35 -16.47
CA PHE A 106 11.04 -2.91 -16.70
C PHE A 106 12.21 -2.03 -16.24
N SER A 107 12.80 -2.34 -15.08
CA SER A 107 13.88 -1.57 -14.50
C SER A 107 14.72 -2.40 -13.53
N THR A 108 16.04 -2.23 -13.60
CA THR A 108 17.00 -2.81 -12.64
C THR A 108 17.40 -1.82 -11.55
N ASP A 109 16.79 -0.64 -11.52
CA ASP A 109 17.04 0.39 -10.50
C ASP A 109 16.23 0.10 -9.23
N TYR A 110 16.93 -0.08 -8.12
CA TYR A 110 16.30 -0.34 -6.82
C TYR A 110 15.43 0.81 -6.31
N GLN A 111 15.78 2.08 -6.64
CA GLN A 111 14.98 3.22 -6.22
C GLN A 111 13.62 3.23 -6.92
N VAL A 112 13.59 2.91 -8.21
CA VAL A 112 12.35 2.77 -8.99
C VAL A 112 11.51 1.60 -8.44
N PHE A 113 12.16 0.51 -8.03
CA PHE A 113 11.49 -0.60 -7.36
C PHE A 113 10.83 -0.18 -6.03
N LEU A 114 11.50 0.64 -5.21
CA LEU A 114 10.91 1.16 -3.97
C LEU A 114 9.68 2.04 -4.23
N VAL A 115 9.70 2.86 -5.29
CA VAL A 115 8.52 3.64 -5.70
C VAL A 115 7.38 2.72 -6.13
N PHE A 116 7.68 1.70 -6.94
CA PHE A 116 6.69 0.70 -7.34
C PHE A 116 6.06 -0.01 -6.13
N VAL A 117 6.88 -0.48 -5.18
CA VAL A 117 6.40 -1.08 -3.93
C VAL A 117 5.52 -0.09 -3.16
N GLY A 118 5.92 1.19 -3.08
CA GLY A 118 5.12 2.24 -2.47
C GLY A 118 3.73 2.36 -3.12
N ILE A 119 3.64 2.30 -4.44
CA ILE A 119 2.37 2.33 -5.17
C ILE A 119 1.52 1.11 -4.81
N VAL A 120 2.10 -0.10 -4.86
CA VAL A 120 1.40 -1.37 -4.56
C VAL A 120 0.84 -1.39 -3.13
N VAL A 121 1.53 -0.76 -2.18
CA VAL A 121 1.12 -0.71 -0.76
C VAL A 121 0.14 0.42 -0.48
N PHE A 122 0.48 1.65 -0.90
CA PHE A 122 -0.25 2.84 -0.44
C PHE A 122 -1.48 3.19 -1.27
N VAL A 123 -1.56 2.78 -2.54
CA VAL A 123 -2.79 3.01 -3.32
C VAL A 123 -3.95 2.17 -2.76
N PRO A 124 -3.80 0.87 -2.48
CA PRO A 124 -4.85 0.10 -1.80
C PRO A 124 -5.21 0.65 -0.41
N LEU A 125 -4.21 1.03 0.39
CA LEU A 125 -4.44 1.63 1.72
C LEU A 125 -5.24 2.93 1.62
N GLY A 126 -4.83 3.87 0.76
CA GLY A 126 -5.51 5.15 0.57
C GLY A 126 -6.95 4.96 0.08
N ARG A 127 -7.17 4.02 -0.85
CA ARG A 127 -8.49 3.65 -1.31
C ARG A 127 -9.35 3.06 -0.21
N PHE A 128 -8.79 2.14 0.60
CA PHE A 128 -9.46 1.54 1.74
C PHE A 128 -9.87 2.60 2.77
N VAL A 129 -8.97 3.52 3.13
CA VAL A 129 -9.26 4.62 4.05
C VAL A 129 -10.37 5.50 3.50
N TYR A 130 -10.28 5.94 2.23
CA TYR A 130 -11.30 6.78 1.60
C TYR A 130 -12.70 6.15 1.60
N LYS A 131 -12.79 4.84 1.33
CA LYS A 131 -14.08 4.13 1.26
C LYS A 131 -14.69 3.81 2.63
N ASN A 132 -13.87 3.72 3.67
CA ASN A 132 -14.32 3.33 5.01
C ASN A 132 -14.36 4.50 6.01
N THR A 133 -14.20 5.75 5.54
CA THR A 133 -14.31 6.96 6.35
C THR A 133 -15.35 7.90 5.74
N GLU A 134 -15.98 8.74 6.53
CA GLU A 134 -16.99 9.70 6.07
C GLU A 134 -16.53 11.16 6.23
N ARG A 135 -15.59 11.42 7.13
CA ARG A 135 -15.12 12.76 7.46
C ARG A 135 -13.68 12.97 7.00
N LEU A 136 -13.33 14.24 6.74
CA LEU A 136 -11.95 14.64 6.42
C LEU A 136 -10.99 14.30 7.57
N GLU A 137 -11.45 14.49 8.81
CA GLU A 137 -10.67 14.22 10.01
C GLU A 137 -10.31 12.75 10.14
N ASP A 138 -11.23 11.85 9.78
CA ASP A 138 -11.00 10.39 9.87
C ASP A 138 -9.85 9.96 8.95
N ILE A 139 -9.76 10.55 7.75
CA ILE A 139 -8.67 10.31 6.81
C ILE A 139 -7.34 10.75 7.42
N TRP A 140 -7.31 11.93 8.04
CA TRP A 140 -6.09 12.43 8.68
C TRP A 140 -5.70 11.58 9.90
N VAL A 141 -6.66 11.18 10.74
CA VAL A 141 -6.42 10.28 11.88
C VAL A 141 -5.90 8.93 11.42
N ALA A 142 -6.45 8.36 10.34
CA ALA A 142 -5.94 7.12 9.76
C ALA A 142 -4.48 7.25 9.30
N LEU A 143 -4.12 8.38 8.68
CA LEU A 143 -2.73 8.68 8.30
C LEU A 143 -1.83 8.81 9.53
N LEU A 144 -2.29 9.53 10.56
CA LEU A 144 -1.56 9.69 11.83
C LEU A 144 -1.26 8.34 12.47
N LEU A 145 -2.26 7.47 12.59
CA LEU A 145 -2.12 6.13 13.14
C LEU A 145 -1.14 5.29 12.30
N TYR A 146 -1.26 5.35 10.97
CA TYR A 146 -0.36 4.62 10.10
C TYR A 146 1.10 5.09 10.24
N GLN A 147 1.34 6.39 10.24
CA GLN A 147 2.69 6.97 10.36
C GLN A 147 3.34 6.68 11.71
N THR A 148 2.57 6.66 12.78
CA THR A 148 3.08 6.46 14.14
C THR A 148 3.30 4.98 14.46
N LEU A 149 2.33 4.13 14.13
CA LEU A 149 2.32 2.73 14.56
C LEU A 149 2.92 1.77 13.52
N PHE A 150 2.63 1.99 12.23
CA PHE A 150 2.86 0.98 11.20
C PHE A 150 3.98 1.34 10.22
N TYR A 151 4.19 2.61 9.90
CA TYR A 151 5.12 3.00 8.83
C TYR A 151 6.53 2.46 9.02
N SER A 152 7.11 2.56 10.22
CA SER A 152 8.48 2.11 10.47
C SER A 152 8.61 0.59 10.36
N PHE A 153 7.64 -0.13 10.87
CA PHE A 153 7.67 -1.59 10.90
C PHE A 153 7.33 -2.19 9.52
N PHE A 154 6.20 -1.81 8.93
CA PHE A 154 5.75 -2.42 7.67
C PHE A 154 6.42 -1.84 6.43
N SER A 155 6.51 -0.52 6.32
CA SER A 155 6.97 0.10 5.06
C SER A 155 8.49 0.22 4.94
N VAL A 156 9.21 0.13 6.06
CA VAL A 156 10.67 0.28 6.08
C VAL A 156 11.36 -1.06 6.29
N THR A 157 10.96 -1.83 7.31
CA THR A 157 11.62 -3.11 7.64
C THR A 157 10.91 -4.33 7.08
N GLY A 158 9.59 -4.26 6.88
CA GLY A 158 8.75 -5.37 6.44
C GLY A 158 8.20 -5.21 5.03
N ILE A 159 9.02 -4.97 4.00
CA ILE A 159 8.55 -4.73 2.61
C ILE A 159 7.62 -5.86 2.12
N ARG A 160 7.95 -7.11 2.38
CA ARG A 160 7.13 -8.27 1.98
C ARG A 160 5.77 -8.29 2.65
N GLN A 161 5.74 -8.05 3.97
CA GLN A 161 4.50 -7.95 4.73
C GLN A 161 3.66 -6.74 4.28
N ALA A 162 4.30 -5.62 3.96
CA ALA A 162 3.62 -4.44 3.45
C ALA A 162 2.92 -4.74 2.11
N ILE A 163 3.60 -5.41 1.18
CA ILE A 163 3.02 -5.83 -0.11
C ILE A 163 1.82 -6.77 0.12
N ALA A 164 1.97 -7.79 0.98
CA ALA A 164 0.89 -8.70 1.32
C ALA A 164 -0.31 -7.96 1.92
N THR A 165 -0.06 -7.01 2.82
CA THR A 165 -1.11 -6.16 3.42
C THR A 165 -1.82 -5.30 2.37
N GLY A 166 -1.11 -4.76 1.38
CA GLY A 166 -1.70 -4.06 0.24
C GLY A 166 -2.72 -4.92 -0.51
N PHE A 167 -2.37 -6.17 -0.81
CA PHE A 167 -3.30 -7.12 -1.42
C PHE A 167 -4.49 -7.47 -0.50
N CYS A 168 -4.27 -7.58 0.82
CA CYS A 168 -5.37 -7.79 1.77
C CYS A 168 -6.37 -6.64 1.75
N PHE A 169 -5.95 -5.38 1.66
CA PHE A 169 -6.88 -4.25 1.52
C PHE A 169 -7.74 -4.34 0.27
N LEU A 170 -7.17 -4.76 -0.86
CA LEU A 170 -7.95 -4.99 -2.09
C LEU A 170 -8.95 -6.13 -1.92
N SER A 171 -8.54 -7.22 -1.26
CA SER A 171 -9.41 -8.38 -1.02
C SER A 171 -10.63 -8.04 -0.15
N VAL A 172 -10.49 -7.18 0.86
CA VAL A 172 -11.62 -6.72 1.69
C VAL A 172 -12.68 -6.03 0.86
N GLU A 173 -12.30 -5.22 -0.14
CA GLU A 173 -13.27 -4.59 -1.03
C GLU A 173 -14.03 -5.61 -1.88
N CYS A 174 -13.33 -6.63 -2.40
CA CYS A 174 -13.96 -7.70 -3.16
C CYS A 174 -14.95 -8.51 -2.30
N ILE A 175 -14.56 -8.85 -1.07
CA ILE A 175 -15.44 -9.58 -0.13
C ILE A 175 -16.70 -8.77 0.18
N LYS A 176 -16.57 -7.46 0.43
CA LYS A 176 -17.73 -6.58 0.65
C LYS A 176 -18.66 -6.58 -0.57
N ALA A 177 -18.13 -6.46 -1.78
CA ALA A 177 -18.92 -6.45 -3.01
C ALA A 177 -19.70 -7.76 -3.20
N VAL A 178 -19.06 -8.91 -2.97
CA VAL A 178 -19.71 -10.23 -3.09
C VAL A 178 -20.78 -10.43 -2.00
N SER A 179 -20.51 -10.02 -0.76
CA SER A 179 -21.47 -10.12 0.34
C SER A 179 -22.75 -9.32 0.07
N TYR A 180 -22.66 -8.14 -0.53
CA TYR A 180 -23.81 -7.34 -0.92
C TYR A 180 -24.65 -8.04 -2.01
N THR A 181 -24.02 -8.67 -3.01
CA THR A 181 -24.76 -9.37 -4.09
C THR A 181 -25.54 -10.58 -3.56
N HIS A 182 -24.99 -11.31 -2.59
CA HIS A 182 -25.69 -12.43 -1.96
C HIS A 182 -26.87 -12.01 -1.06
N LEU A 183 -26.77 -10.87 -0.38
CA LEU A 183 -27.83 -10.34 0.47
C LEU A 183 -28.99 -9.72 -0.34
N THR A 184 -28.74 -9.27 -1.57
CA THR A 184 -29.74 -8.61 -2.44
C THR A 184 -30.40 -9.56 -3.44
N LEU A 185 -30.01 -10.83 -3.49
CA LEU A 185 -30.73 -11.82 -4.29
C LEU A 185 -32.13 -12.00 -3.69
N PRO A 186 -33.22 -11.72 -4.45
CA PRO A 186 -34.55 -11.96 -3.96
C PRO A 186 -34.70 -13.46 -3.68
N THR A 187 -35.02 -13.81 -2.45
CA THR A 187 -35.55 -15.12 -2.14
C THR A 187 -36.86 -15.26 -2.92
N THR A 188 -36.82 -15.84 -4.11
CA THR A 188 -37.99 -16.30 -4.80
C THR A 188 -38.59 -17.43 -3.93
N SER A 189 -39.44 -17.04 -3.00
CA SER A 189 -40.38 -17.97 -2.35
C SER A 189 -41.18 -18.59 -3.48
N ARG A 190 -40.90 -19.85 -3.81
CA ARG A 190 -41.85 -20.67 -4.57
C ARG A 190 -43.09 -20.85 -3.72
N VAL A 191 -44.17 -20.27 -4.16
CA VAL A 191 -45.52 -20.67 -3.79
C VAL A 191 -45.89 -21.86 -4.67
#